data_52caa10167e670b8d3ce1b685ba0481e
#
_entry.id   52caa10167e670b8d3ce1b685ba0481e
#
_cell.length_a   1.000
_cell.length_b   1.000
_cell.length_c   1.000
_cell.angle_alpha   90.00
_cell.angle_beta   90.00
_cell.angle_gamma   90.00
#
_symmetry.space_group_name_H-M   'P 1'
#
loop_
_entity.id
_entity.type
_entity.pdbx_description
1 polymer ?
#
loop_
_entity_poly.entity_id
_entity_poly.type
_entity_poly.pdbx_seq_one_letter_code
_entity_poly.pdbx_strand_id
1 'polypeptide(L)'
;HLHLVTDAVARNILETLFHTWMVPAIDPVSPYHADQLKPQVSWIPNKHYSGLYGLMKLVLPNALPAELARVIVLDTDVTFASDISELWALFAHFSDTQAIGLVENQSDWYLGNLWLNHRPWPALGRGFNTGVILLRLDRLRQAGWEQMWRLTARRELLSLPATSLADQDIFNAVIKEHPGLVQRLPCVWNVQLSDHTLAERCYSEASDLKVIHWNSPKKLRVKNKHVEFFRNFYLTFLEYDGNLLRRELFVCPSQPPPGXXXXXXXXXXXXXXXPCFEFRQQQLTVHRVHVTFLXXXXXXXXXXDVTLVAQLSMDRLQMLEALCRHTPGPMSLALYLTDAEAQQFLHFVEASPVLAARQDVAYHVVYREGPLYPVNQLRNVALAQALTPYVFLSDIDFLPAYSLYDYLRASIEQLGLGSRRKAALVVPAFETLRYRFSFPHSKVELLALLDAGTL
;
A
#
# COMPACT_ATOMS: atom_id res chain seq x y z
N HIS A 1 16.12 4.78 15.01
CA HIS A 1 16.21 3.41 14.52
C HIS A 1 14.84 2.82 14.30
N LEU A 2 14.67 2.13 13.19
CA LEU A 2 13.42 1.49 12.80
C LEU A 2 13.58 -0.04 12.92
N HIS A 3 12.71 -0.67 13.68
CA HIS A 3 12.72 -2.11 13.89
C HIS A 3 11.49 -2.70 13.20
N LEU A 4 11.67 -3.68 12.32
CA LEU A 4 10.60 -4.25 11.51
C LEU A 4 10.51 -5.77 11.73
N VAL A 5 9.32 -6.25 12.06
CA VAL A 5 9.04 -7.69 12.11
C VAL A 5 8.37 -8.06 10.79
N THR A 6 9.06 -8.84 9.97
CA THR A 6 8.64 -9.10 8.58
C THR A 6 8.78 -10.57 8.21
N ASP A 7 8.01 -10.98 7.22
CA ASP A 7 8.34 -12.20 6.49
C ASP A 7 9.42 -11.89 5.44
N ALA A 8 9.91 -12.91 4.75
CA ALA A 8 11.01 -12.76 3.81
C ALA A 8 10.64 -11.90 2.60
N VAL A 9 9.41 -12.00 2.15
CA VAL A 9 8.96 -11.23 0.97
C VAL A 9 8.89 -9.75 1.32
N ALA A 10 8.22 -9.42 2.43
CA ALA A 10 8.11 -8.03 2.87
C ALA A 10 9.48 -7.42 3.17
N ARG A 11 10.39 -8.21 3.75
CA ARG A 11 11.75 -7.75 4.03
C ARG A 11 12.44 -7.25 2.76
N ASN A 12 12.43 -8.08 1.72
CA ASN A 12 13.12 -7.72 0.47
C ASN A 12 12.53 -6.45 -0.15
N ILE A 13 11.20 -6.34 -0.11
CA ILE A 13 10.51 -5.17 -0.66
C ILE A 13 10.91 -3.91 0.12
N LEU A 14 10.84 -3.99 1.45
CA LEU A 14 11.12 -2.83 2.30
C LEU A 14 12.60 -2.42 2.23
N GLU A 15 13.51 -3.37 2.17
CA GLU A 15 14.93 -3.05 2.00
C GLU A 15 15.16 -2.29 0.69
N THR A 16 14.52 -2.73 -0.39
CA THR A 16 14.62 -2.05 -1.68
C THR A 16 14.06 -0.64 -1.60
N LEU A 17 12.88 -0.48 -0.97
CA LEU A 17 12.26 0.84 -0.83
C LEU A 17 13.14 1.80 -0.02
N PHE A 18 13.64 1.35 1.13
CA PHE A 18 14.45 2.22 1.98
C PHE A 18 15.76 2.61 1.29
N HIS A 19 16.34 1.67 0.56
CA HIS A 19 17.55 1.96 -0.22
C HIS A 19 17.26 3.00 -1.32
N THR A 20 16.12 2.84 -1.99
CA THR A 20 15.70 3.77 -3.05
C THR A 20 15.43 5.17 -2.48
N TRP A 21 14.78 5.23 -1.34
CA TRP A 21 14.42 6.51 -0.72
C TRP A 21 15.65 7.24 -0.18
N MET A 22 16.68 6.53 0.20
CA MET A 22 17.92 7.10 0.73
C MET A 22 17.67 8.11 1.85
N VAL A 23 16.81 7.74 2.82
CA VAL A 23 16.46 8.61 3.94
C VAL A 23 17.45 8.36 5.08
N PRO A 24 18.36 9.30 5.36
CA PRO A 24 19.38 9.05 6.40
C PRO A 24 18.80 8.85 7.80
N ALA A 25 17.61 9.43 8.06
CA ALA A 25 17.00 9.35 9.38
C ALA A 25 16.46 7.96 9.70
N ILE A 26 16.32 7.08 8.71
CA ILE A 26 15.78 5.74 8.93
C ILE A 26 16.89 4.70 9.08
N ASP A 27 18.11 5.07 8.84
CA ASP A 27 19.24 4.15 8.97
C ASP A 27 19.73 4.13 10.43
N PRO A 28 19.97 2.97 11.06
CA PRO A 28 19.78 1.64 10.51
C PRO A 28 18.36 1.09 10.67
N VAL A 29 17.97 0.23 9.75
CA VAL A 29 16.75 -0.56 9.85
C VAL A 29 17.12 -1.96 10.32
N SER A 30 16.47 -2.44 11.37
CA SER A 30 16.74 -3.76 11.94
C SER A 30 15.55 -4.68 11.63
N PRO A 31 15.70 -5.58 10.67
CA PRO A 31 14.62 -6.54 10.38
C PRO A 31 14.69 -7.75 11.29
N TYR A 32 13.54 -8.23 11.71
CA TYR A 32 13.38 -9.44 12.52
C TYR A 32 12.47 -10.40 11.76
N HIS A 33 12.90 -11.66 11.67
CA HIS A 33 12.14 -12.66 10.92
C HIS A 33 10.92 -13.12 11.70
N ALA A 34 9.75 -12.86 11.15
CA ALA A 34 8.48 -13.27 11.77
C ALA A 34 8.43 -14.79 11.98
N ASP A 35 8.99 -15.56 11.05
CA ASP A 35 9.00 -17.02 11.16
C ASP A 35 9.70 -17.54 12.41
N GLN A 36 10.69 -16.80 12.91
CA GLN A 36 11.38 -17.18 14.14
C GLN A 36 10.56 -16.90 15.37
N LEU A 37 9.62 -15.95 15.29
CA LEU A 37 8.74 -15.58 16.42
C LEU A 37 7.43 -16.37 16.44
N LYS A 38 6.98 -16.86 15.29
CA LYS A 38 5.71 -17.57 15.17
C LYS A 38 5.52 -18.71 16.17
N PRO A 39 6.53 -19.59 16.39
CA PRO A 39 6.33 -20.70 17.34
C PRO A 39 5.99 -20.26 18.75
N GLN A 40 6.42 -19.05 19.15
CA GLN A 40 6.18 -18.56 20.50
C GLN A 40 4.73 -18.18 20.74
N VAL A 41 3.95 -17.92 19.69
CA VAL A 41 2.55 -17.49 19.79
C VAL A 41 1.57 -18.38 19.03
N SER A 42 2.05 -19.35 18.25
CA SER A 42 1.18 -20.19 17.41
C SER A 42 0.24 -21.07 18.21
N TRP A 43 0.52 -21.31 19.50
CA TRP A 43 -0.33 -22.10 20.38
C TRP A 43 -1.60 -21.36 20.82
N ILE A 44 -1.66 -20.04 20.59
CA ILE A 44 -2.77 -19.19 21.04
C ILE A 44 -3.88 -19.22 19.96
N PRO A 45 -5.07 -19.75 20.25
CA PRO A 45 -6.19 -19.63 19.31
C PRO A 45 -6.57 -18.16 19.13
N ASN A 46 -6.66 -17.70 17.91
CA ASN A 46 -6.92 -16.27 17.62
C ASN A 46 -7.90 -16.12 16.47
N LYS A 47 -8.97 -15.39 16.71
CA LYS A 47 -10.02 -15.12 15.71
C LYS A 47 -9.78 -13.80 14.96
N HIS A 48 -8.83 -13.01 15.41
CA HIS A 48 -8.59 -11.69 14.79
C HIS A 48 -7.92 -11.83 13.43
N TYR A 49 -8.31 -10.98 12.49
CA TYR A 49 -7.81 -11.04 11.11
C TYR A 49 -6.30 -10.82 10.97
N SER A 50 -5.66 -10.21 11.97
CA SER A 50 -4.21 -10.03 11.94
C SER A 50 -3.43 -11.35 12.10
N GLY A 51 -4.11 -12.41 12.50
CA GLY A 51 -3.50 -13.73 12.64
C GLY A 51 -2.37 -13.73 13.65
N LEU A 52 -1.30 -14.47 13.33
CA LEU A 52 -0.15 -14.59 14.23
C LEU A 52 0.62 -13.28 14.35
N TYR A 53 0.58 -12.43 13.31
CA TYR A 53 1.35 -11.18 13.35
C TYR A 53 0.87 -10.25 14.45
N GLY A 54 -0.44 -10.19 14.69
CA GLY A 54 -0.97 -9.39 15.79
C GLY A 54 -0.43 -9.86 17.13
N LEU A 55 -0.29 -11.17 17.30
CA LEU A 55 0.19 -11.74 18.56
C LEU A 55 1.69 -11.51 18.82
N MET A 56 2.45 -11.19 17.79
CA MET A 56 3.92 -11.09 17.93
C MET A 56 4.37 -9.95 18.84
N LYS A 57 3.52 -8.95 19.06
CA LYS A 57 3.88 -7.87 19.99
C LYS A 57 4.18 -8.40 21.39
N LEU A 58 3.55 -9.51 21.77
CA LEU A 58 3.75 -10.12 23.09
C LEU A 58 5.20 -10.55 23.33
N VAL A 59 5.89 -10.97 22.28
CA VAL A 59 7.25 -11.52 22.42
C VAL A 59 8.35 -10.48 22.21
N LEU A 60 8.01 -9.25 21.86
CA LEU A 60 9.01 -8.22 21.55
C LEU A 60 9.98 -7.95 22.70
N PRO A 61 9.55 -7.88 23.97
CA PRO A 61 10.52 -7.63 25.04
C PRO A 61 11.66 -8.65 25.09
N ASN A 62 11.37 -9.90 24.73
CA ASN A 62 12.38 -10.96 24.74
C ASN A 62 13.05 -11.16 23.38
N ALA A 63 12.44 -10.68 22.30
CA ALA A 63 12.98 -10.82 20.95
C ALA A 63 13.91 -9.69 20.55
N LEU A 64 13.68 -8.49 21.08
CA LEU A 64 14.49 -7.32 20.73
C LEU A 64 15.81 -7.33 21.50
N PRO A 65 16.85 -6.67 20.97
CA PRO A 65 18.17 -6.70 21.61
C PRO A 65 18.16 -6.26 23.06
N ALA A 66 18.98 -6.92 23.88
CA ALA A 66 19.01 -6.68 25.33
C ALA A 66 19.38 -5.24 25.70
N GLU A 67 20.20 -4.60 24.88
CA GLU A 67 20.62 -3.22 25.11
C GLU A 67 19.52 -2.19 24.79
N LEU A 68 18.46 -2.60 24.11
CA LEU A 68 17.35 -1.71 23.76
C LEU A 68 16.40 -1.61 24.95
N ALA A 69 16.35 -0.45 25.59
CA ALA A 69 15.60 -0.27 26.83
C ALA A 69 14.15 0.20 26.60
N ARG A 70 13.91 0.93 25.50
CA ARG A 70 12.61 1.53 25.23
C ARG A 70 12.28 1.43 23.74
N VAL A 71 11.02 1.19 23.42
CA VAL A 71 10.52 1.23 22.04
C VAL A 71 9.11 1.79 22.01
N ILE A 72 8.75 2.34 20.86
CA ILE A 72 7.35 2.58 20.49
C ILE A 72 6.97 1.48 19.51
N VAL A 73 5.88 0.76 19.80
CA VAL A 73 5.36 -0.30 18.94
C VAL A 73 4.11 0.21 18.24
N LEU A 74 4.08 0.12 16.93
CA LEU A 74 2.98 0.67 16.12
C LEU A 74 2.36 -0.41 15.24
N ASP A 75 1.03 -0.41 15.18
CA ASP A 75 0.33 -1.09 14.09
C ASP A 75 0.62 -0.33 12.79
N THR A 76 0.48 -1.01 11.67
CA THR A 76 0.79 -0.42 10.36
C THR A 76 -0.35 0.41 9.78
N ASP A 77 -1.47 0.52 10.51
CA ASP A 77 -2.63 1.31 10.08
C ASP A 77 -2.83 2.55 10.95
N VAL A 78 -1.73 3.24 11.25
CA VAL A 78 -1.76 4.50 12.00
C VAL A 78 -1.21 5.64 11.13
N THR A 79 -1.76 6.84 11.33
CA THR A 79 -1.31 8.05 10.64
C THR A 79 -0.93 9.09 11.68
N PHE A 80 0.30 9.59 11.61
CA PHE A 80 0.81 10.62 12.50
C PHE A 80 0.59 12.01 11.87
N ALA A 81 0.05 12.92 12.66
CA ALA A 81 -0.03 14.35 12.31
C ALA A 81 0.86 15.19 13.21
N SER A 82 1.81 14.56 13.89
CA SER A 82 2.73 15.23 14.81
C SER A 82 4.04 14.47 14.83
N ASP A 83 5.10 15.09 15.30
CA ASP A 83 6.41 14.46 15.39
C ASP A 83 6.38 13.31 16.39
N ILE A 84 6.88 12.16 15.99
CA ILE A 84 6.94 10.97 16.87
C ILE A 84 7.80 11.21 18.11
N SER A 85 8.72 12.17 18.06
CA SER A 85 9.53 12.51 19.22
C SER A 85 8.67 13.06 20.39
N GLU A 86 7.53 13.66 20.08
CA GLU A 86 6.59 14.09 21.12
C GLU A 86 5.98 12.90 21.85
N LEU A 87 5.69 11.82 21.11
CA LEU A 87 5.22 10.58 21.73
C LEU A 87 6.32 9.95 22.57
N TRP A 88 7.55 9.91 22.06
CA TRP A 88 8.70 9.40 22.80
C TRP A 88 8.91 10.13 24.12
N ALA A 89 8.68 11.44 24.11
CA ALA A 89 8.85 12.26 25.32
C ALA A 89 7.92 11.84 26.46
N LEU A 90 6.82 11.14 26.16
CA LEU A 90 5.89 10.68 27.19
C LEU A 90 6.49 9.59 28.10
N PHE A 91 7.60 8.95 27.68
CA PHE A 91 8.32 8.05 28.60
C PHE A 91 8.74 8.75 29.90
N ALA A 92 8.97 10.06 29.84
CA ALA A 92 9.35 10.82 31.03
C ALA A 92 8.25 10.87 32.10
N HIS A 93 7.00 10.59 31.72
CA HIS A 93 5.88 10.59 32.67
C HIS A 93 5.67 9.23 33.36
N PHE A 94 6.44 8.22 32.96
CA PHE A 94 6.31 6.90 33.61
C PHE A 94 6.87 6.96 35.02
N SER A 95 6.12 6.39 35.95
CA SER A 95 6.63 6.16 37.33
C SER A 95 7.66 5.01 37.28
N ASP A 96 8.26 4.76 38.43
CA ASP A 96 9.31 3.73 38.53
C ASP A 96 8.80 2.32 38.23
N THR A 97 7.51 2.07 38.47
CA THR A 97 6.91 0.75 38.27
C THR A 97 6.23 0.59 36.91
N GLN A 98 5.97 1.68 36.22
CA GLN A 98 5.27 1.63 34.96
C GLN A 98 6.21 1.20 33.80
N ALA A 99 5.71 0.32 32.94
CA ALA A 99 6.49 -0.23 31.84
C ALA A 99 5.75 -0.22 30.51
N ILE A 100 4.45 0.04 30.52
CA ILE A 100 3.61 0.00 29.32
C ILE A 100 2.79 1.27 29.24
N GLY A 101 2.93 2.03 28.14
CA GLY A 101 2.13 3.22 27.90
C GLY A 101 1.07 2.93 26.84
N LEU A 102 -0.19 3.18 27.17
CA LEU A 102 -1.30 2.85 26.27
C LEU A 102 -2.42 3.88 26.40
N VAL A 103 -3.15 4.06 25.31
CA VAL A 103 -4.36 4.87 25.25
C VAL A 103 -5.56 3.97 25.57
N GLU A 104 -6.48 4.46 26.37
CA GLU A 104 -7.70 3.74 26.72
C GLU A 104 -8.47 3.36 25.45
N ASN A 105 -9.02 2.16 25.45
CA ASN A 105 -9.86 1.67 24.36
C ASN A 105 -11.10 2.57 24.25
N GLN A 106 -11.42 2.98 23.00
CA GLN A 106 -12.50 3.94 22.77
C GLN A 106 -13.78 3.23 22.32
N SER A 107 -13.97 1.99 22.73
CA SER A 107 -15.22 1.26 22.53
C SER A 107 -15.62 0.60 23.84
N ASP A 108 -16.83 0.06 23.89
CA ASP A 108 -17.32 -0.68 25.05
C ASP A 108 -17.04 -2.18 24.94
N TRP A 109 -16.11 -2.58 24.08
CA TRP A 109 -15.82 -4.00 23.83
C TRP A 109 -15.57 -4.78 25.12
N TYR A 110 -14.72 -4.26 26.00
CA TYR A 110 -14.33 -4.97 27.22
C TYR A 110 -15.35 -4.85 28.33
N LEU A 111 -16.39 -4.03 28.16
CA LEU A 111 -17.48 -3.95 29.16
C LEU A 111 -18.50 -5.09 28.98
N GLY A 112 -18.49 -5.78 27.84
CA GLY A 112 -19.20 -7.02 27.69
C GLY A 112 -20.68 -6.95 27.32
N ASN A 113 -21.20 -5.80 26.94
CA ASN A 113 -22.62 -5.62 26.73
C ASN A 113 -23.00 -5.24 25.30
N LEU A 114 -22.18 -5.63 24.30
CA LEU A 114 -22.46 -5.25 22.92
C LEU A 114 -23.51 -6.13 22.25
N TRP A 115 -23.56 -7.43 22.60
CA TRP A 115 -24.59 -8.33 22.11
C TRP A 115 -24.73 -9.55 23.05
N LEU A 116 -25.73 -10.34 22.83
CA LEU A 116 -26.17 -11.39 23.77
C LEU A 116 -25.06 -12.36 24.18
N ASN A 117 -24.27 -12.81 23.23
CA ASN A 117 -23.25 -13.82 23.51
C ASN A 117 -21.83 -13.24 23.57
N HIS A 118 -21.72 -11.94 23.77
CA HIS A 118 -20.41 -11.27 23.80
C HIS A 118 -19.71 -11.59 25.11
N ARG A 119 -18.54 -12.24 25.03
CA ARG A 119 -17.70 -12.56 26.19
C ARG A 119 -16.28 -12.05 25.95
N PRO A 120 -16.00 -10.81 26.35
CA PRO A 120 -14.66 -10.25 26.16
C PRO A 120 -13.66 -10.83 27.16
N TRP A 121 -12.39 -10.69 26.84
CA TRP A 121 -11.32 -10.98 27.77
C TRP A 121 -11.34 -9.98 28.94
N PRO A 122 -10.74 -10.34 30.09
CA PRO A 122 -10.68 -9.40 31.22
C PRO A 122 -9.91 -8.14 30.85
N ALA A 123 -10.36 -7.01 31.40
CA ALA A 123 -9.68 -5.73 31.20
C ALA A 123 -9.98 -4.80 32.36
N LEU A 124 -9.13 -3.82 32.54
CA LEU A 124 -9.31 -2.77 33.53
C LEU A 124 -10.20 -1.69 32.90
N GLY A 125 -11.43 -1.61 33.37
CA GLY A 125 -12.41 -0.68 32.81
C GLY A 125 -12.68 -0.96 31.34
N ARG A 126 -12.55 0.05 30.51
CA ARG A 126 -12.73 -0.08 29.05
C ARG A 126 -11.57 -0.79 28.37
N GLY A 127 -10.47 -1.04 29.11
CA GLY A 127 -9.27 -1.62 28.56
C GLY A 127 -8.46 -0.60 27.76
N PHE A 128 -7.45 -1.12 27.08
CA PHE A 128 -6.52 -0.31 26.30
C PHE A 128 -6.41 -0.86 24.89
N ASN A 129 -6.12 0.03 23.95
CA ASN A 129 -5.89 -0.35 22.56
C ASN A 129 -4.39 -0.48 22.31
N THR A 130 -3.98 -1.56 21.67
CA THR A 130 -2.55 -1.85 21.46
C THR A 130 -2.03 -1.45 20.07
N GLY A 131 -2.71 -0.54 19.38
CA GLY A 131 -2.20 -0.04 18.11
C GLY A 131 -1.03 0.93 18.23
N VAL A 132 -0.90 1.56 19.40
CA VAL A 132 0.22 2.43 19.75
C VAL A 132 0.63 2.04 21.17
N ILE A 133 1.85 1.57 21.36
CA ILE A 133 2.34 1.12 22.66
C ILE A 133 3.72 1.73 22.94
N LEU A 134 3.90 2.28 24.13
CA LEU A 134 5.22 2.64 24.64
C LEU A 134 5.68 1.53 25.57
N LEU A 135 6.82 0.91 25.30
CA LEU A 135 7.33 -0.18 26.13
C LEU A 135 8.69 0.17 26.75
N ARG A 136 8.78 0.07 28.07
CA ARG A 136 10.05 0.02 28.80
C ARG A 136 10.47 -1.44 28.82
N LEU A 137 11.21 -1.82 27.79
CA LEU A 137 11.64 -3.23 27.63
C LEU A 137 12.48 -3.71 28.81
N ASP A 138 13.34 -2.83 29.33
CA ASP A 138 14.18 -3.14 30.48
C ASP A 138 13.35 -3.53 31.70
N ARG A 139 12.29 -2.77 31.97
CA ARG A 139 11.42 -3.04 33.12
C ARG A 139 10.58 -4.30 32.92
N LEU A 140 10.10 -4.52 31.69
CA LEU A 140 9.30 -5.71 31.38
C LEU A 140 10.16 -6.98 31.53
N ARG A 141 11.40 -6.93 31.08
CA ARG A 141 12.32 -8.07 31.23
C ARG A 141 12.58 -8.37 32.70
N GLN A 142 12.80 -7.32 33.51
CA GLN A 142 13.02 -7.48 34.96
C GLN A 142 11.79 -8.03 35.66
N ALA A 143 10.61 -7.66 35.22
CA ALA A 143 9.36 -8.11 35.81
C ALA A 143 8.96 -9.53 35.40
N GLY A 144 9.68 -10.14 34.43
CA GLY A 144 9.35 -11.47 33.95
C GLY A 144 8.17 -11.48 33.01
N TRP A 145 8.15 -10.55 32.07
CA TRP A 145 7.02 -10.34 31.15
C TRP A 145 6.63 -11.63 30.41
N GLU A 146 7.59 -12.42 29.95
CA GLU A 146 7.27 -13.62 29.18
C GLU A 146 6.46 -14.62 30.01
N GLN A 147 6.89 -14.87 31.24
CA GLN A 147 6.14 -15.76 32.15
C GLN A 147 4.78 -15.18 32.48
N MET A 148 4.72 -13.88 32.68
CA MET A 148 3.50 -13.17 33.06
C MET A 148 2.42 -13.30 31.98
N TRP A 149 2.74 -12.97 30.74
CA TRP A 149 1.71 -13.01 29.69
C TRP A 149 1.36 -14.45 29.31
N ARG A 150 2.34 -15.37 29.33
CA ARG A 150 2.05 -16.78 29.03
C ARG A 150 1.12 -17.40 30.06
N LEU A 151 1.38 -17.14 31.32
CA LEU A 151 0.54 -17.66 32.41
C LEU A 151 -0.87 -17.11 32.32
N THR A 152 -0.99 -15.79 32.08
CA THR A 152 -2.29 -15.12 31.96
C THR A 152 -3.07 -15.69 30.77
N ALA A 153 -2.42 -15.82 29.61
CA ALA A 153 -3.08 -16.35 28.43
C ALA A 153 -3.58 -17.79 28.63
N ARG A 154 -2.73 -18.64 29.20
CA ARG A 154 -3.12 -20.02 29.48
C ARG A 154 -4.31 -20.12 30.43
N ARG A 155 -4.30 -19.30 31.47
CA ARG A 155 -5.39 -19.31 32.46
C ARG A 155 -6.71 -18.84 31.81
N GLU A 156 -6.69 -17.76 31.05
CA GLU A 156 -7.90 -17.25 30.44
C GLU A 156 -8.43 -18.18 29.35
N LEU A 157 -7.55 -18.88 28.65
CA LEU A 157 -7.96 -19.83 27.62
C LEU A 157 -8.62 -21.11 28.19
N LEU A 158 -8.57 -21.31 29.50
CA LEU A 158 -9.36 -22.37 30.13
C LEU A 158 -10.85 -22.08 30.06
N SER A 159 -11.25 -20.83 30.05
CA SER A 159 -12.67 -20.45 30.02
C SER A 159 -13.08 -19.72 28.75
N LEU A 160 -12.13 -19.21 27.95
CA LEU A 160 -12.38 -18.50 26.71
C LEU A 160 -11.78 -19.29 25.54
N PRO A 161 -12.52 -19.44 24.43
CA PRO A 161 -12.03 -20.33 23.35
C PRO A 161 -10.88 -19.75 22.53
N ALA A 162 -10.72 -18.42 22.50
CA ALA A 162 -9.72 -17.77 21.66
C ALA A 162 -9.61 -16.29 22.00
N THR A 163 -8.55 -15.66 21.54
CA THR A 163 -8.50 -14.19 21.51
C THR A 163 -9.36 -13.70 20.34
N SER A 164 -10.05 -12.60 20.55
CA SER A 164 -10.84 -11.92 19.52
C SER A 164 -10.09 -10.71 18.95
N LEU A 165 -9.24 -10.08 19.76
CA LEU A 165 -8.46 -8.90 19.38
C LEU A 165 -6.96 -9.16 19.53
N ALA A 166 -6.55 -10.38 19.27
CA ALA A 166 -5.16 -10.82 19.24
C ALA A 166 -4.40 -10.45 20.52
N ASP A 167 -3.27 -9.77 20.39
CA ASP A 167 -2.40 -9.37 21.49
C ASP A 167 -3.12 -8.46 22.48
N GLN A 168 -4.05 -7.64 21.99
CA GLN A 168 -4.75 -6.66 22.83
C GLN A 168 -5.49 -7.33 23.98
N ASP A 169 -6.10 -8.49 23.71
CA ASP A 169 -6.80 -9.24 24.76
C ASP A 169 -5.84 -9.67 25.87
N ILE A 170 -4.67 -10.15 25.50
CA ILE A 170 -3.70 -10.65 26.46
C ILE A 170 -3.05 -9.49 27.23
N PHE A 171 -2.67 -8.41 26.54
CA PHE A 171 -2.16 -7.22 27.22
C PHE A 171 -3.14 -6.73 28.26
N ASN A 172 -4.43 -6.66 27.91
CA ASN A 172 -5.44 -6.15 28.84
C ASN A 172 -5.62 -7.07 30.03
N ALA A 173 -5.59 -8.38 29.82
CA ALA A 173 -5.72 -9.34 30.94
C ALA A 173 -4.53 -9.22 31.91
N VAL A 174 -3.32 -9.05 31.37
CA VAL A 174 -2.13 -8.84 32.21
C VAL A 174 -2.24 -7.53 33.01
N ILE A 175 -2.68 -6.46 32.35
CA ILE A 175 -2.79 -5.15 32.98
C ILE A 175 -3.85 -5.19 34.07
N LYS A 176 -4.95 -5.93 33.88
CA LYS A 176 -5.96 -6.04 34.93
C LYS A 176 -5.39 -6.64 36.22
N GLU A 177 -4.49 -7.63 36.08
CA GLU A 177 -3.84 -8.25 37.22
C GLU A 177 -2.71 -7.38 37.80
N HIS A 178 -2.06 -6.59 36.94
CA HIS A 178 -0.91 -5.78 37.31
C HIS A 178 -1.12 -4.33 36.87
N PRO A 179 -2.10 -3.62 37.46
CA PRO A 179 -2.43 -2.26 36.98
C PRO A 179 -1.30 -1.25 37.14
N GLY A 180 -0.35 -1.55 38.04
CA GLY A 180 0.80 -0.68 38.23
C GLY A 180 1.77 -0.66 37.04
N LEU A 181 1.63 -1.58 36.09
CA LEU A 181 2.49 -1.61 34.88
C LEU A 181 2.13 -0.53 33.86
N VAL A 182 0.88 -0.04 33.87
CA VAL A 182 0.41 0.81 32.78
C VAL A 182 0.43 2.29 33.13
N GLN A 183 0.95 3.09 32.20
CA GLN A 183 0.81 4.54 32.19
C GLN A 183 -0.21 4.88 31.11
N ARG A 184 -1.29 5.55 31.51
CA ARG A 184 -2.31 6.00 30.55
C ARG A 184 -1.78 7.16 29.73
N LEU A 185 -1.88 7.04 28.41
CA LEU A 185 -1.48 8.10 27.49
C LEU A 185 -2.71 8.93 27.10
N PRO A 186 -2.53 10.22 26.79
CA PRO A 186 -3.64 11.03 26.29
C PRO A 186 -4.26 10.42 25.04
N CYS A 187 -5.58 10.53 24.91
CA CYS A 187 -6.31 9.88 23.83
C CYS A 187 -5.87 10.35 22.42
N VAL A 188 -5.33 11.56 22.33
CA VAL A 188 -4.90 12.13 21.05
C VAL A 188 -3.80 11.30 20.36
N TRP A 189 -3.11 10.44 21.11
CA TRP A 189 -2.03 9.61 20.59
C TRP A 189 -2.51 8.27 20.03
N ASN A 190 -3.80 7.98 20.08
CA ASN A 190 -4.39 6.79 19.45
C ASN A 190 -5.89 6.99 19.34
N VAL A 191 -6.31 7.80 18.38
CA VAL A 191 -7.73 8.05 18.11
C VAL A 191 -8.23 6.91 17.23
N GLN A 192 -9.09 6.04 17.79
CA GLN A 192 -9.48 4.77 17.20
C GLN A 192 -10.75 4.94 16.36
N LEU A 193 -10.66 4.63 15.09
CA LEU A 193 -11.76 4.79 14.14
C LEU A 193 -12.28 3.43 13.69
N SER A 194 -13.36 2.98 14.33
CA SER A 194 -14.06 1.77 13.94
C SER A 194 -15.56 2.02 14.05
N ASP A 195 -16.34 1.04 13.62
CA ASP A 195 -17.80 1.17 13.62
C ASP A 195 -18.39 1.32 15.03
N HIS A 196 -17.68 0.86 16.04
CA HIS A 196 -18.19 0.81 17.41
C HIS A 196 -17.39 1.71 18.36
N THR A 197 -16.56 2.61 17.85
CA THR A 197 -15.78 3.46 18.73
C THR A 197 -16.53 4.72 19.13
N LEU A 198 -16.22 5.18 20.34
CA LEU A 198 -16.70 6.44 20.87
C LEU A 198 -15.57 7.48 20.82
N ALA A 199 -14.83 7.48 19.73
CA ALA A 199 -13.67 8.36 19.53
C ALA A 199 -14.05 9.83 19.57
N GLU A 200 -15.33 10.15 19.32
CA GLU A 200 -15.83 11.52 19.43
C GLU A 200 -15.55 12.12 20.79
N ARG A 201 -15.50 11.31 21.84
CA ARG A 201 -15.18 11.81 23.19
C ARG A 201 -13.78 12.40 23.22
N CYS A 202 -12.85 11.83 22.45
CA CYS A 202 -11.49 12.35 22.38
C CYS A 202 -11.44 13.65 21.60
N TYR A 203 -11.97 13.68 20.36
CA TYR A 203 -11.80 14.88 19.55
C TYR A 203 -12.82 15.98 19.82
N SER A 204 -13.82 15.75 20.68
CA SER A 204 -14.65 16.84 21.18
C SER A 204 -13.95 17.62 22.29
N GLU A 205 -13.03 16.97 23.01
CA GLU A 205 -12.30 17.58 24.11
C GLU A 205 -10.92 18.11 23.72
N ALA A 206 -10.36 17.58 22.63
CA ALA A 206 -9.01 17.91 22.20
C ALA A 206 -9.04 18.51 20.80
N SER A 207 -8.34 19.63 20.65
CA SER A 207 -8.24 20.32 19.36
C SER A 207 -7.04 19.87 18.51
N ASP A 208 -6.09 19.17 19.13
CA ASP A 208 -4.82 18.83 18.51
C ASP A 208 -4.62 17.31 18.54
N LEU A 209 -5.24 16.63 17.59
CA LEU A 209 -5.10 15.17 17.45
C LEU A 209 -3.73 14.85 16.86
N LYS A 210 -3.08 13.83 17.41
CA LYS A 210 -1.71 13.47 17.04
C LYS A 210 -1.60 12.22 16.17
N VAL A 211 -2.38 11.17 16.50
CA VAL A 211 -2.32 9.90 15.79
C VAL A 211 -3.72 9.36 15.58
N ILE A 212 -4.05 9.05 14.34
CA ILE A 212 -5.29 8.35 13.99
C ILE A 212 -4.96 6.88 13.73
N HIS A 213 -5.73 5.99 14.33
CA HIS A 213 -5.62 4.55 14.15
C HIS A 213 -6.83 4.04 13.37
N TRP A 214 -6.57 3.58 12.16
CA TRP A 214 -7.62 3.11 11.25
C TRP A 214 -7.93 1.64 11.53
N ASN A 215 -8.44 1.35 12.71
CA ASN A 215 -8.50 0.00 13.24
C ASN A 215 -9.78 -0.77 12.87
N SER A 216 -10.26 -0.56 11.65
CA SER A 216 -11.41 -1.30 11.12
C SER A 216 -11.26 -1.48 9.60
N PRO A 217 -11.71 -2.63 9.08
CA PRO A 217 -11.78 -2.78 7.62
C PRO A 217 -12.69 -1.75 6.94
N LYS A 218 -13.63 -1.19 7.70
CA LYS A 218 -14.57 -0.19 7.17
C LYS A 218 -14.11 1.25 7.43
N LYS A 219 -12.88 1.43 7.80
CA LYS A 219 -12.32 2.71 8.25
C LYS A 219 -12.54 3.86 7.27
N LEU A 220 -12.52 3.59 5.97
CA LEU A 220 -12.68 4.64 4.98
C LEU A 220 -14.12 5.13 4.83
N ARG A 221 -15.07 4.47 5.48
CA ARG A 221 -16.48 4.83 5.40
C ARG A 221 -16.96 5.71 6.56
N VAL A 222 -16.13 5.88 7.57
CA VAL A 222 -16.49 6.72 8.74
C VAL A 222 -16.59 8.18 8.29
N LYS A 223 -17.75 8.80 8.51
CA LYS A 223 -18.01 10.18 8.11
C LYS A 223 -17.90 11.11 9.31
N ASN A 224 -16.94 11.99 9.29
CA ASN A 224 -16.69 12.99 10.34
C ASN A 224 -15.64 13.98 9.83
N LYS A 225 -15.78 15.26 10.15
CA LYS A 225 -14.88 16.29 9.65
C LYS A 225 -13.41 16.08 10.08
N HIS A 226 -13.19 15.61 11.29
CA HIS A 226 -11.84 15.33 11.77
C HIS A 226 -11.25 14.13 11.03
N VAL A 227 -12.08 13.10 10.83
CA VAL A 227 -11.68 11.91 10.06
C VAL A 227 -11.38 12.28 8.61
N GLU A 228 -12.17 13.21 8.05
CA GLU A 228 -11.98 13.67 6.69
C GLU A 228 -10.61 14.32 6.50
N PHE A 229 -10.20 15.14 7.46
CA PHE A 229 -8.87 15.75 7.42
C PHE A 229 -7.77 14.69 7.38
N PHE A 230 -7.83 13.71 8.30
CA PHE A 230 -6.81 12.66 8.36
C PHE A 230 -6.88 11.72 7.15
N ARG A 231 -8.09 11.49 6.62
CA ARG A 231 -8.23 10.69 5.41
C ARG A 231 -7.54 11.36 4.22
N ASN A 232 -7.76 12.66 4.04
CA ASN A 232 -7.12 13.41 2.98
C ASN A 232 -5.60 13.44 3.18
N PHE A 233 -5.16 13.60 4.41
CA PHE A 233 -3.75 13.55 4.76
C PHE A 233 -3.14 12.20 4.39
N TYR A 234 -3.79 11.12 4.80
CA TYR A 234 -3.36 9.75 4.47
C TYR A 234 -3.31 9.54 2.96
N LEU A 235 -4.37 9.95 2.24
CA LEU A 235 -4.41 9.78 0.80
C LEU A 235 -3.32 10.57 0.08
N THR A 236 -3.00 11.76 0.59
CA THR A 236 -1.91 12.57 0.04
C THR A 236 -0.58 11.80 0.12
N PHE A 237 -0.27 11.23 1.28
CA PHE A 237 0.97 10.50 1.45
C PHE A 237 0.97 9.16 0.72
N LEU A 238 -0.21 8.56 0.53
CA LEU A 238 -0.31 7.34 -0.27
C LEU A 238 0.06 7.59 -1.73
N GLU A 239 -0.23 8.78 -2.23
CA GLU A 239 0.09 9.16 -3.61
C GLU A 239 1.57 9.48 -3.83
N TYR A 240 2.29 9.87 -2.78
CA TYR A 240 3.70 10.22 -2.91
C TYR A 240 4.58 8.99 -2.90
N ASP A 241 5.56 8.96 -3.79
CA ASP A 241 6.63 7.98 -3.64
C ASP A 241 7.72 8.52 -2.71
N GLY A 242 8.64 7.63 -2.32
CA GLY A 242 9.67 8.00 -1.36
C GLY A 242 10.60 9.11 -1.84
N ASN A 243 10.83 9.20 -3.15
CA ASN A 243 11.68 10.26 -3.69
C ASN A 243 11.04 11.62 -3.58
N LEU A 244 9.72 11.69 -3.83
CA LEU A 244 8.99 12.95 -3.65
C LEU A 244 8.99 13.36 -2.19
N LEU A 245 8.71 12.41 -1.28
CA LEU A 245 8.73 12.72 0.15
C LEU A 245 10.10 13.21 0.59
N ARG A 246 11.17 12.59 0.10
CA ARG A 246 12.53 13.02 0.44
C ARG A 246 12.78 14.46 -0.01
N ARG A 247 12.38 14.80 -1.23
CA ARG A 247 12.56 16.15 -1.75
C ARG A 247 11.78 17.17 -0.95
N GLU A 248 10.54 16.83 -0.58
CA GLU A 248 9.65 17.77 0.13
C GLU A 248 10.03 17.95 1.59
N LEU A 249 10.49 16.88 2.25
CA LEU A 249 10.68 16.88 3.70
C LEU A 249 12.13 17.09 4.12
N PHE A 250 13.09 16.67 3.31
CA PHE A 250 14.48 16.63 3.74
C PHE A 250 15.42 17.54 2.94
N VAL A 251 14.95 18.11 1.85
CA VAL A 251 15.72 19.12 1.14
C VAL A 251 15.25 20.48 1.62
N CYS A 252 16.04 21.10 2.45
CA CYS A 252 15.83 22.52 2.76
C CYS A 252 15.96 23.27 1.44
N PRO A 253 15.01 24.14 1.11
CA PRO A 253 15.20 24.98 -0.06
C PRO A 253 16.51 25.75 0.15
N SER A 254 17.50 25.37 -0.60
CA SER A 254 18.70 26.23 -0.66
C SER A 254 18.21 27.62 -1.02
N GLN A 255 18.59 28.60 -0.25
CA GLN A 255 18.29 29.98 -0.62
C GLN A 255 18.77 30.14 -2.06
N PRO A 256 17.87 30.57 -2.95
CA PRO A 256 18.33 30.84 -4.31
C PRO A 256 19.46 31.83 -4.24
N PRO A 257 20.49 31.67 -5.06
CA PRO A 257 21.58 32.64 -5.06
C PRO A 257 21.00 34.05 -5.28
N PRO A 258 21.57 35.06 -4.63
CA PRO A 258 21.08 36.42 -4.80
C PRO A 258 21.02 36.77 -6.28
N GLY A 259 19.83 37.19 -6.78
CA GLY A 259 19.59 37.43 -8.19
C GLY A 259 18.83 36.36 -8.95
N UNK A 260 18.86 35.35 -8.58
CA UNK A 260 18.12 34.24 -9.16
C UNK A 260 16.70 34.19 -8.63
N UNK A 261 16.59 34.67 -7.60
CA UNK A 261 15.29 34.65 -6.98
C UNK A 261 14.32 35.57 -7.71
N UNK A 262 14.72 36.53 -8.16
CA UNK A 262 13.87 37.42 -8.89
C UNK A 262 13.47 36.83 -10.24
N UNK A 263 14.27 36.20 -10.69
CA UNK A 263 14.02 35.59 -11.94
C UNK A 263 13.20 34.31 -11.82
N UNK A 264 13.43 33.77 -10.92
CA UNK A 264 12.69 32.56 -10.64
C UNK A 264 11.32 32.90 -10.07
N UNK A 265 11.30 33.73 -9.37
CA UNK A 265 10.05 34.22 -8.82
C UNK A 265 9.23 34.94 -9.90
N UNK A 266 9.85 35.52 -10.65
CA UNK A 266 9.17 36.10 -11.76
C UNK A 266 8.72 35.10 -12.78
N UNK A 267 9.43 34.24 -12.86
CA UNK A 267 9.08 33.16 -13.72
C UNK A 267 7.99 32.29 -13.12
N UNK A 268 8.06 32.26 -12.03
CA UNK A 268 7.06 31.47 -11.33
C UNK A 268 5.74 32.25 -11.25
N UNK A 269 5.88 33.26 -11.05
CA UNK A 269 4.71 34.15 -11.01
C UNK A 269 4.10 34.33 -12.40
N UNK A 270 4.88 34.43 -13.25
CA UNK A 270 4.46 34.49 -14.62
C UNK A 270 3.97 33.16 -15.16
N UNK A 271 4.50 32.37 -14.73
CA UNK A 271 4.15 31.01 -15.13
C UNK A 271 2.85 30.57 -14.46
N UNK A 272 2.70 30.94 -13.46
CA UNK A 272 1.52 30.59 -12.74
C UNK A 272 0.26 31.22 -13.33
N UNK A 273 0.47 32.07 -13.81
CA UNK A 273 -0.59 32.82 -14.47
C UNK A 273 -0.68 32.47 -15.95
N UNK A 274 0.25 31.92 -16.36
CA UNK A 274 0.26 31.46 -17.68
C UNK A 274 -0.66 30.28 -17.75
N PRO A 275 -1.46 30.17 -18.88
CA PRO A 275 -2.22 28.98 -19.19
C PRO A 275 -1.29 27.78 -19.33
N CYS A 276 -1.75 26.60 -18.94
CA CYS A 276 -0.99 25.36 -19.06
C CYS A 276 0.27 25.29 -18.18
N PHE A 277 0.27 26.03 -17.05
CA PHE A 277 1.40 26.01 -16.15
C PHE A 277 1.67 24.59 -15.60
N GLU A 278 0.62 23.92 -15.16
CA GLU A 278 0.76 22.56 -14.64
C GLU A 278 1.30 21.62 -15.71
N PHE A 279 0.82 21.77 -16.93
CA PHE A 279 1.27 20.94 -18.03
C PHE A 279 2.77 21.18 -18.31
N ARG A 280 3.19 22.44 -18.30
CA ARG A 280 4.60 22.75 -18.53
C ARG A 280 5.49 22.21 -17.42
N GLN A 281 5.02 22.34 -16.17
CA GLN A 281 5.76 21.74 -15.05
C GLN A 281 5.88 20.22 -15.20
N GLN A 282 4.80 19.58 -15.63
CA GLN A 282 4.80 18.12 -15.81
C GLN A 282 5.79 17.69 -16.90
N GLN A 283 5.98 18.51 -17.92
CA GLN A 283 6.95 18.19 -18.98
C GLN A 283 8.38 18.13 -18.44
N LEU A 284 8.65 18.86 -17.37
CA LEU A 284 9.97 18.86 -16.75
C LEU A 284 10.13 17.75 -15.70
N THR A 285 9.05 17.02 -15.42
CA THR A 285 9.08 15.98 -14.40
C THR A 285 9.80 14.74 -14.96
N VAL A 286 10.79 14.24 -14.24
CA VAL A 286 11.51 13.03 -14.58
C VAL A 286 10.96 11.91 -13.72
N HIS A 287 10.27 10.96 -14.34
CA HIS A 287 9.72 9.81 -13.64
C HIS A 287 10.75 8.72 -13.49
N ARG A 288 10.78 8.08 -12.31
CA ARG A 288 11.54 6.84 -12.14
C ARG A 288 10.88 5.75 -12.99
N VAL A 289 11.69 4.94 -13.64
CA VAL A 289 11.20 3.84 -14.46
C VAL A 289 11.90 2.55 -14.05
N HIS A 290 11.10 1.53 -13.79
CA HIS A 290 11.61 0.19 -13.51
C HIS A 290 11.20 -0.74 -14.66
N VAL A 291 12.15 -1.06 -15.51
CA VAL A 291 11.93 -1.96 -16.65
C VAL A 291 12.07 -3.41 -16.16
N THR A 292 11.07 -4.23 -16.42
CA THR A 292 11.12 -5.63 -15.98
C THR A 292 10.48 -6.55 -17.03
N PHE A 293 11.09 -7.73 -17.22
CA PHE A 293 10.61 -8.78 -18.11
C PHE A 293 10.25 -10.02 -17.30
N LEU A 294 9.40 -9.80 -16.40
CA LEU A 294 9.02 -10.86 -15.47
C LEU A 294 8.58 -12.18 -16.12
N UNK A 295 8.05 -12.10 -17.12
CA UNK A 295 7.66 -13.34 -17.71
C UNK A 295 8.14 -13.42 -19.14
N UNK A 296 8.99 -12.76 -19.39
CA UNK A 296 9.35 -12.65 -20.75
C UNK A 296 10.31 -13.74 -21.12
N UNK A 297 9.81 -14.64 -21.52
CA UNK A 297 10.57 -15.72 -22.06
C UNK A 297 10.88 -15.35 -23.45
N UNK A 298 11.84 -14.94 -23.68
CA UNK A 298 12.25 -14.48 -24.94
C UNK A 298 12.02 -15.50 -25.96
N UNK A 299 11.02 -15.45 -26.35
CA UNK A 299 10.67 -16.30 -27.46
C UNK A 299 11.32 -15.76 -28.69
N UNK A 300 11.75 -16.48 -29.35
CA UNK A 300 12.35 -16.13 -30.60
C UNK A 300 11.32 -15.44 -31.41
N UNK A 301 11.50 -14.42 -31.66
CA UNK A 301 10.60 -13.65 -32.44
C UNK A 301 10.73 -14.06 -33.89
N UNK A 302 9.74 -14.23 -34.33
CA UNK A 302 9.64 -14.57 -35.74
C UNK A 302 9.77 -13.29 -36.55
N UNK A 303 9.95 -13.40 -37.62
CA UNK A 303 10.07 -12.30 -38.56
C UNK A 303 8.81 -11.55 -38.85
N UNK A 304 7.78 -12.07 -38.49
CA UNK A 304 6.49 -11.49 -38.66
C UNK A 304 5.80 -11.22 -37.39
N ASP A 305 6.56 -11.28 -36.19
CA ASP A 305 5.89 -11.18 -34.88
C ASP A 305 5.56 -9.74 -34.53
N VAL A 306 4.46 -9.55 -33.64
CA VAL A 306 3.89 -8.25 -33.29
C VAL A 306 3.71 -8.19 -31.77
N THR A 307 4.25 -7.15 -31.13
CA THR A 307 4.03 -6.90 -29.69
C THR A 307 2.90 -5.90 -29.50
N LEU A 308 1.92 -6.26 -28.69
CA LEU A 308 0.90 -5.30 -28.24
C LEU A 308 1.53 -4.38 -27.23
N VAL A 309 1.41 -3.07 -27.46
CA VAL A 309 2.00 -2.03 -26.61
C VAL A 309 0.87 -1.19 -26.03
N ALA A 310 0.80 -1.12 -24.70
CA ALA A 310 -0.26 -0.37 -24.02
C ALA A 310 0.26 0.21 -22.69
N GLN A 311 -0.58 1.01 -22.07
CA GLN A 311 -0.25 1.66 -20.80
C GLN A 311 -1.49 1.71 -19.94
N LEU A 312 -1.30 1.71 -18.62
CA LEU A 312 -2.44 1.69 -17.70
C LEU A 312 -2.04 2.18 -16.32
N SER A 313 -3.07 2.55 -15.56
CA SER A 313 -2.96 2.84 -14.14
C SER A 313 -3.65 1.74 -13.34
N MET A 314 -3.56 1.82 -12.01
CA MET A 314 -4.02 0.75 -11.12
C MET A 314 -5.50 0.44 -11.27
N ASP A 315 -6.31 1.44 -11.62
CA ASP A 315 -7.75 1.26 -11.75
C ASP A 315 -8.16 0.48 -13.01
N ARG A 316 -7.20 0.08 -13.84
CA ARG A 316 -7.46 -0.68 -15.07
C ARG A 316 -6.99 -2.13 -15.03
N LEU A 317 -6.72 -2.66 -13.83
CA LEU A 317 -6.21 -4.04 -13.73
C LEU A 317 -7.19 -5.09 -14.24
N GLN A 318 -8.49 -4.84 -14.10
CA GLN A 318 -9.49 -5.76 -14.66
C GLN A 318 -9.43 -5.80 -16.18
N MET A 319 -9.13 -4.67 -16.80
CA MET A 319 -8.95 -4.62 -18.26
C MET A 319 -7.70 -5.38 -18.68
N LEU A 320 -6.64 -5.31 -17.88
CA LEU A 320 -5.42 -6.08 -18.14
C LEU A 320 -5.70 -7.58 -18.15
N GLU A 321 -6.44 -8.06 -17.16
CA GLU A 321 -6.79 -9.48 -17.09
C GLU A 321 -7.64 -9.89 -18.30
N ALA A 322 -8.61 -9.06 -18.67
CA ALA A 322 -9.44 -9.31 -19.86
C ALA A 322 -8.60 -9.32 -21.15
N LEU A 323 -7.68 -8.38 -21.26
CA LEU A 323 -6.79 -8.30 -22.42
C LEU A 323 -5.95 -9.58 -22.55
N CYS A 324 -5.36 -10.03 -21.47
CA CYS A 324 -4.52 -11.22 -21.46
C CYS A 324 -5.32 -12.49 -21.73
N ARG A 325 -6.58 -12.52 -21.31
CA ARG A 325 -7.48 -13.64 -21.59
C ARG A 325 -7.86 -13.68 -23.08
N HIS A 326 -8.00 -12.50 -23.69
CA HIS A 326 -8.49 -12.34 -25.05
C HIS A 326 -7.41 -12.49 -26.13
N THR A 327 -6.20 -12.06 -25.83
CA THR A 327 -5.18 -11.85 -26.86
C THR A 327 -3.92 -12.65 -26.55
N PRO A 328 -3.55 -13.62 -27.41
CA PRO A 328 -2.24 -14.24 -27.29
C PRO A 328 -1.15 -13.35 -27.86
N GLY A 329 0.09 -13.73 -27.64
CA GLY A 329 1.24 -13.04 -28.20
C GLY A 329 1.89 -12.07 -27.25
N PRO A 330 3.05 -11.57 -27.61
CA PRO A 330 3.85 -10.75 -26.69
C PRO A 330 3.22 -9.39 -26.44
N MET A 331 3.36 -8.93 -25.19
CA MET A 331 2.87 -7.62 -24.76
C MET A 331 3.96 -6.87 -24.01
N SER A 332 4.01 -5.57 -24.22
CA SER A 332 4.85 -4.66 -23.45
C SER A 332 3.95 -3.59 -22.84
N LEU A 333 3.88 -3.56 -21.52
CA LEU A 333 2.91 -2.74 -20.81
C LEU A 333 3.63 -1.80 -19.85
N ALA A 334 3.32 -0.51 -19.94
CA ALA A 334 3.80 0.49 -18.98
C ALA A 334 2.70 0.79 -17.97
N LEU A 335 3.04 0.66 -16.70
CA LEU A 335 2.10 0.87 -15.61
C LEU A 335 2.48 2.13 -14.83
N TYR A 336 1.53 3.03 -14.66
CA TYR A 336 1.74 4.28 -13.93
C TYR A 336 1.26 4.08 -12.49
N LEU A 337 2.21 3.85 -11.57
CA LEU A 337 1.91 3.37 -10.22
C LEU A 337 2.68 4.15 -9.17
N THR A 338 2.10 4.28 -7.98
CA THR A 338 2.85 4.67 -6.79
C THR A 338 3.69 3.47 -6.31
N ASP A 339 4.59 3.70 -5.37
CA ASP A 339 5.38 2.60 -4.79
C ASP A 339 4.49 1.54 -4.14
N ALA A 340 3.45 1.97 -3.42
CA ALA A 340 2.51 1.04 -2.78
C ALA A 340 1.72 0.26 -3.82
N GLU A 341 1.27 0.93 -4.88
CA GLU A 341 0.52 0.28 -5.94
C GLU A 341 1.37 -0.73 -6.71
N ALA A 342 2.67 -0.50 -6.83
CA ALA A 342 3.56 -1.45 -7.50
C ALA A 342 3.56 -2.79 -6.76
N GLN A 343 3.57 -2.77 -5.44
CA GLN A 343 3.47 -4.01 -4.65
C GLN A 343 2.11 -4.67 -4.80
N GLN A 344 1.05 -3.88 -4.77
CA GLN A 344 -0.30 -4.41 -4.98
C GLN A 344 -0.41 -5.06 -6.36
N PHE A 345 0.22 -4.45 -7.35
CA PHE A 345 0.24 -4.99 -8.70
C PHE A 345 0.94 -6.36 -8.75
N LEU A 346 2.08 -6.50 -8.09
CA LEU A 346 2.79 -7.78 -8.05
C LEU A 346 1.91 -8.86 -7.44
N HIS A 347 1.24 -8.56 -6.33
CA HIS A 347 0.31 -9.51 -5.71
C HIS A 347 -0.83 -9.86 -6.66
N PHE A 348 -1.34 -8.88 -7.39
CA PHE A 348 -2.43 -9.11 -8.35
C PHE A 348 -1.98 -10.08 -9.45
N VAL A 349 -0.79 -9.88 -10.02
CA VAL A 349 -0.27 -10.74 -11.08
C VAL A 349 -0.07 -12.17 -10.55
N GLU A 350 0.50 -12.31 -9.36
CA GLU A 350 0.75 -13.62 -8.76
C GLU A 350 -0.55 -14.36 -8.43
N ALA A 351 -1.58 -13.61 -8.02
CA ALA A 351 -2.86 -14.20 -7.62
C ALA A 351 -3.77 -14.51 -8.80
N SER A 352 -3.54 -13.90 -9.96
CA SER A 352 -4.37 -14.10 -11.14
C SER A 352 -3.87 -15.31 -11.94
N PRO A 353 -4.69 -16.38 -12.07
CA PRO A 353 -4.26 -17.51 -12.90
C PRO A 353 -4.01 -17.13 -14.36
N VAL A 354 -4.76 -16.15 -14.86
CA VAL A 354 -4.60 -15.68 -16.25
C VAL A 354 -3.24 -15.01 -16.45
N LEU A 355 -2.87 -14.10 -15.55
CA LEU A 355 -1.62 -13.36 -15.68
C LEU A 355 -0.41 -14.22 -15.31
N ALA A 356 -0.53 -15.04 -14.28
CA ALA A 356 0.55 -15.92 -13.84
C ALA A 356 0.92 -16.96 -14.88
N ALA A 357 -0.04 -17.34 -15.74
CA ALA A 357 0.21 -18.33 -16.79
C ALA A 357 0.93 -17.73 -17.99
N ARG A 358 0.97 -16.41 -18.14
CA ARG A 358 1.58 -15.76 -19.31
C ARG A 358 3.08 -15.63 -19.13
N GLN A 359 3.83 -15.98 -20.17
CA GLN A 359 5.29 -15.89 -20.18
C GLN A 359 5.80 -14.95 -21.27
N ASP A 360 4.89 -14.17 -21.84
CA ASP A 360 5.22 -13.27 -22.94
C ASP A 360 4.69 -11.85 -22.68
N VAL A 361 4.46 -11.50 -21.42
CA VAL A 361 4.01 -10.16 -21.05
C VAL A 361 5.09 -9.50 -20.20
N ALA A 362 5.58 -8.35 -20.65
CA ALA A 362 6.57 -7.56 -19.93
C ALA A 362 5.86 -6.37 -19.28
N TYR A 363 6.13 -6.16 -18.01
CA TYR A 363 5.55 -5.07 -17.22
C TYR A 363 6.65 -4.08 -16.85
N HIS A 364 6.43 -2.80 -17.13
CA HIS A 364 7.41 -1.76 -16.82
C HIS A 364 6.73 -0.71 -15.97
N VAL A 365 7.27 -0.43 -14.80
CA VAL A 365 6.65 0.50 -13.87
C VAL A 365 7.24 1.89 -14.09
N VAL A 366 6.37 2.86 -14.36
CA VAL A 366 6.71 4.28 -14.36
C VAL A 366 6.11 4.84 -13.07
N TYR A 367 6.96 5.32 -12.18
CA TYR A 367 6.49 5.74 -10.86
C TYR A 367 5.80 7.09 -10.95
N ARG A 368 4.68 7.18 -10.27
CA ARG A 368 3.80 8.33 -10.34
C ARG A 368 4.44 9.56 -9.71
N GLU A 369 4.46 10.66 -10.46
CA GLU A 369 4.91 11.96 -9.99
C GLU A 369 4.06 13.04 -10.65
N GLY A 370 3.51 13.91 -9.83
CA GLY A 370 2.70 15.01 -10.32
C GLY A 370 1.26 14.63 -10.58
N PRO A 371 0.43 15.62 -10.94
CA PRO A 371 -1.01 15.43 -11.07
C PRO A 371 -1.47 14.88 -12.41
N LEU A 372 -0.65 14.90 -13.43
CA LEU A 372 -1.06 14.55 -14.78
C LEU A 372 -0.58 13.14 -15.15
N TYR A 373 -1.38 12.48 -15.98
CA TYR A 373 -1.06 11.16 -16.50
C TYR A 373 -0.18 11.33 -17.75
N PRO A 374 1.09 10.91 -17.71
CA PRO A 374 2.01 11.18 -18.83
C PRO A 374 1.87 10.12 -19.93
N VAL A 375 0.76 10.15 -20.65
CA VAL A 375 0.37 9.07 -21.55
C VAL A 375 1.42 8.78 -22.62
N ASN A 376 2.01 9.81 -23.22
CA ASN A 376 2.99 9.59 -24.29
C ASN A 376 4.32 9.08 -23.75
N GLN A 377 4.71 9.51 -22.56
CA GLN A 377 5.91 8.96 -21.92
C GLN A 377 5.71 7.47 -21.60
N LEU A 378 4.53 7.12 -21.10
CA LEU A 378 4.20 5.71 -20.82
C LEU A 378 4.23 4.88 -22.12
N ARG A 379 3.63 5.40 -23.19
CA ARG A 379 3.67 4.75 -24.49
C ARG A 379 5.12 4.55 -24.95
N ASN A 380 5.95 5.58 -24.80
CA ASN A 380 7.35 5.50 -25.23
C ASN A 380 8.14 4.47 -24.41
N VAL A 381 7.88 4.38 -23.10
CA VAL A 381 8.53 3.35 -22.28
C VAL A 381 8.15 1.96 -22.79
N ALA A 382 6.88 1.71 -23.02
CA ALA A 382 6.42 0.40 -23.48
C ALA A 382 6.95 0.08 -24.89
N LEU A 383 6.96 1.07 -25.78
CA LEU A 383 7.49 0.92 -27.13
C LEU A 383 8.97 0.58 -27.12
N ALA A 384 9.74 1.27 -26.30
CA ALA A 384 11.20 1.08 -26.24
C ALA A 384 11.59 -0.33 -25.81
N GLN A 385 10.70 -1.01 -25.11
CA GLN A 385 10.97 -2.35 -24.59
C GLN A 385 10.38 -3.46 -25.45
N ALA A 386 9.71 -3.13 -26.56
CA ALA A 386 9.20 -4.14 -27.47
C ALA A 386 10.37 -4.81 -28.21
N LEU A 387 10.35 -6.15 -28.25
CA LEU A 387 11.45 -6.92 -28.81
C LEU A 387 11.17 -7.46 -30.21
N THR A 388 9.95 -7.28 -30.73
CA THR A 388 9.55 -7.76 -32.02
C THR A 388 9.71 -6.68 -33.09
N PRO A 389 9.80 -7.07 -34.41
CA PRO A 389 9.94 -6.06 -35.46
C PRO A 389 8.74 -5.14 -35.63
N TYR A 390 7.57 -5.58 -35.16
CA TYR A 390 6.34 -4.82 -35.34
C TYR A 390 5.68 -4.62 -33.98
N VAL A 391 4.94 -3.52 -33.87
CA VAL A 391 4.19 -3.21 -32.65
C VAL A 391 2.75 -2.85 -33.02
N PHE A 392 1.82 -3.23 -32.14
CA PHE A 392 0.44 -2.83 -32.22
C PHE A 392 0.16 -1.89 -31.04
N LEU A 393 0.04 -0.60 -31.35
CA LEU A 393 -0.26 0.41 -30.34
C LEU A 393 -1.74 0.37 -29.99
N SER A 394 -2.05 0.15 -28.73
CA SER A 394 -3.42 0.05 -28.27
C SER A 394 -3.55 0.74 -26.91
N ASP A 395 -4.75 1.20 -26.59
CA ASP A 395 -5.07 1.61 -25.23
C ASP A 395 -5.67 0.42 -24.50
N ILE A 396 -5.51 0.41 -23.18
CA ILE A 396 -5.94 -0.72 -22.34
C ILE A 396 -7.47 -0.94 -22.41
N ASP A 397 -8.22 0.10 -22.74
CA ASP A 397 -9.68 0.03 -22.80
C ASP A 397 -10.21 -0.61 -24.07
N PHE A 398 -9.36 -0.87 -25.05
CA PHE A 398 -9.76 -1.56 -26.28
C PHE A 398 -9.44 -3.05 -26.13
N LEU A 399 -10.44 -3.87 -26.37
CA LEU A 399 -10.29 -5.32 -26.30
C LEU A 399 -10.17 -5.85 -27.73
N PRO A 400 -9.00 -6.41 -28.12
CA PRO A 400 -8.83 -6.91 -29.49
C PRO A 400 -9.73 -8.11 -29.76
N ALA A 401 -10.11 -8.28 -31.02
CA ALA A 401 -10.78 -9.51 -31.45
C ALA A 401 -9.88 -10.72 -31.18
N TYR A 402 -10.49 -11.87 -30.92
CA TYR A 402 -9.75 -13.09 -30.57
C TYR A 402 -8.68 -13.47 -31.56
N SER A 403 -8.93 -13.26 -32.84
CA SER A 403 -8.01 -13.66 -33.91
C SER A 403 -7.09 -12.53 -34.37
N LEU A 404 -7.14 -11.37 -33.73
CA LEU A 404 -6.41 -10.19 -34.23
C LEU A 404 -4.90 -10.43 -34.30
N TYR A 405 -4.32 -11.05 -33.29
CA TYR A 405 -2.88 -11.31 -33.27
C TYR A 405 -2.44 -12.11 -34.50
N ASP A 406 -3.12 -13.22 -34.77
CA ASP A 406 -2.77 -14.07 -35.94
C ASP A 406 -3.07 -13.34 -37.23
N TYR A 407 -4.14 -12.57 -37.28
CA TYR A 407 -4.52 -11.81 -38.46
C TYR A 407 -3.47 -10.74 -38.79
N LEU A 408 -2.96 -10.05 -37.76
CA LEU A 408 -1.91 -9.05 -37.96
C LEU A 408 -0.65 -9.68 -38.50
N ARG A 409 -0.23 -10.82 -37.96
CA ARG A 409 0.97 -11.51 -38.43
C ARG A 409 0.81 -11.95 -39.87
N ALA A 410 -0.33 -12.50 -40.24
CA ALA A 410 -0.61 -12.91 -41.60
C ALA A 410 -0.64 -11.72 -42.56
N SER A 411 -1.23 -10.60 -42.09
CA SER A 411 -1.31 -9.37 -42.90
C SER A 411 0.07 -8.77 -43.18
N ILE A 412 0.93 -8.77 -42.15
CA ILE A 412 2.30 -8.27 -42.31
C ILE A 412 3.04 -9.09 -43.38
N GLU A 413 2.91 -10.41 -43.32
CA GLU A 413 3.54 -11.31 -44.27
C GLU A 413 2.98 -11.08 -45.65
N GLN A 414 1.66 -11.06 -45.78
CA GLN A 414 0.99 -10.95 -47.10
C GLN A 414 1.28 -9.61 -47.76
N LEU A 415 1.35 -8.51 -46.98
CA LEU A 415 1.58 -7.19 -47.53
C LEU A 415 3.06 -6.86 -47.73
N GLY A 416 3.95 -7.74 -47.27
CA GLY A 416 5.39 -7.56 -47.43
C GLY A 416 5.90 -6.28 -46.78
N LEU A 417 5.42 -5.97 -45.59
CA LEU A 417 5.73 -4.70 -44.96
C LEU A 417 7.17 -4.60 -44.46
N GLY A 418 7.97 -5.61 -44.66
CA GLY A 418 9.23 -5.78 -43.93
C GLY A 418 10.42 -4.98 -44.38
N SER A 419 10.51 -4.39 -45.54
CA SER A 419 11.86 -4.05 -45.95
C SER A 419 12.14 -2.61 -46.37
N ARG A 420 11.22 -1.87 -46.92
CA ARG A 420 11.59 -0.53 -47.40
C ARG A 420 10.49 0.53 -47.35
N ARG A 421 9.32 0.21 -46.84
CA ARG A 421 8.21 1.17 -46.82
C ARG A 421 7.89 1.57 -45.39
N LYS A 422 7.75 2.86 -45.20
CA LYS A 422 7.14 3.36 -43.96
C LYS A 422 5.63 3.19 -44.11
N ALA A 423 5.10 2.20 -43.43
CA ALA A 423 3.68 1.84 -43.57
C ALA A 423 3.10 1.48 -42.20
N ALA A 424 1.82 1.69 -42.06
CA ALA A 424 1.07 1.33 -40.84
C ALA A 424 -0.24 0.69 -41.27
N LEU A 425 -0.63 -0.35 -40.50
CA LEU A 425 -1.94 -0.96 -40.65
C LEU A 425 -2.87 -0.30 -39.61
N VAL A 426 -4.01 0.15 -40.09
CA VAL A 426 -5.03 0.73 -39.23
C VAL A 426 -6.01 -0.37 -38.82
N VAL A 427 -6.14 -0.60 -37.55
CA VAL A 427 -7.09 -1.57 -36.98
C VAL A 427 -8.34 -0.80 -36.60
N PRO A 428 -9.51 -1.08 -37.20
CA PRO A 428 -10.72 -0.36 -36.85
C PRO A 428 -11.13 -0.64 -35.40
N ALA A 429 -11.58 0.40 -34.72
CA ALA A 429 -12.06 0.29 -33.35
C ALA A 429 -13.55 0.63 -33.31
N PHE A 430 -14.27 -0.05 -32.46
CA PHE A 430 -15.72 0.12 -32.31
C PHE A 430 -16.05 0.38 -30.87
N GLU A 431 -17.03 1.21 -30.61
CA GLU A 431 -17.46 1.59 -29.28
C GLU A 431 -18.90 1.15 -29.05
N THR A 432 -19.15 0.49 -27.92
CA THR A 432 -20.49 0.08 -27.58
C THR A 432 -21.10 1.07 -26.58
N LEU A 433 -22.39 1.33 -26.75
CA LEU A 433 -23.15 2.15 -25.84
C LEU A 433 -23.84 1.30 -24.75
N ARG A 434 -23.74 0.00 -24.83
CA ARG A 434 -24.40 -0.91 -23.89
C ARG A 434 -23.50 -1.27 -22.73
N TYR A 435 -24.09 -1.23 -21.54
CA TYR A 435 -23.36 -1.51 -20.31
C TYR A 435 -22.88 -2.96 -20.22
N ARG A 436 -23.76 -3.92 -20.54
CA ARG A 436 -23.40 -5.34 -20.59
C ARG A 436 -23.41 -5.78 -22.03
N PHE A 437 -22.24 -6.20 -22.49
CA PHE A 437 -22.05 -6.44 -23.91
C PHE A 437 -21.24 -7.72 -24.11
N SER A 438 -21.74 -8.55 -25.03
CA SER A 438 -21.02 -9.73 -25.47
C SER A 438 -20.25 -9.37 -26.74
N PHE A 439 -18.93 -9.48 -26.67
CA PHE A 439 -18.09 -9.09 -27.79
C PHE A 439 -18.29 -10.04 -28.98
N PRO A 440 -18.34 -9.51 -30.21
CA PRO A 440 -18.52 -10.37 -31.38
C PRO A 440 -17.28 -11.25 -31.61
N HIS A 441 -17.53 -12.49 -31.99
CA HIS A 441 -16.47 -13.46 -32.25
C HIS A 441 -16.14 -13.56 -33.75
N SER A 442 -16.89 -12.89 -34.60
CA SER A 442 -16.70 -12.95 -36.04
C SER A 442 -17.10 -11.63 -36.70
N LYS A 443 -16.63 -11.44 -37.94
CA LYS A 443 -16.99 -10.28 -38.73
C LYS A 443 -18.50 -10.22 -38.95
N VAL A 444 -19.13 -11.36 -39.16
CA VAL A 444 -20.59 -11.42 -39.34
C VAL A 444 -21.33 -10.89 -38.11
N GLU A 445 -20.91 -11.35 -36.94
CA GLU A 445 -21.52 -10.86 -35.69
C GLU A 445 -21.28 -9.36 -35.49
N LEU A 446 -20.06 -8.90 -35.81
CA LEU A 446 -19.74 -7.46 -35.72
C LEU A 446 -20.65 -6.62 -36.61
N LEU A 447 -20.82 -7.04 -37.87
CA LEU A 447 -21.67 -6.32 -38.82
C LEU A 447 -23.12 -6.33 -38.37
N ALA A 448 -23.60 -7.44 -37.79
CA ALA A 448 -24.96 -7.52 -37.27
C ALA A 448 -25.16 -6.54 -36.10
N LEU A 449 -24.17 -6.40 -35.24
CA LEU A 449 -24.25 -5.45 -34.12
C LEU A 449 -24.22 -4.01 -34.59
N LEU A 450 -23.43 -3.72 -35.63
CA LEU A 450 -23.39 -2.40 -36.24
C LEU A 450 -24.74 -2.07 -36.89
N ASP A 451 -25.32 -3.02 -37.63
CA ASP A 451 -26.61 -2.83 -38.25
C ASP A 451 -27.73 -2.63 -37.21
N ALA A 452 -27.57 -3.28 -36.05
CA ALA A 452 -28.55 -3.13 -34.96
C ALA A 452 -28.35 -1.83 -34.16
N GLY A 453 -27.32 -1.06 -34.45
CA GLY A 453 -27.03 0.19 -33.74
C GLY A 453 -26.59 0.00 -32.31
N THR A 454 -25.93 -1.11 -32.02
CA THR A 454 -25.41 -1.41 -30.68
C THR A 454 -23.92 -1.15 -30.54
N LEU A 455 -23.27 -0.89 -31.68
CA LEU A 455 -21.86 -0.48 -31.77
C LEU A 455 -21.75 0.81 -32.55
#